data_89ed2197e09f62c8ab432943d5d23bc5
#
_entry.id   89ed2197e09f62c8ab432943d5d23bc5
#
_cell.length_a   1.000
_cell.length_b   1.000
_cell.length_c   1.000
_cell.angle_alpha   90.00
_cell.angle_beta   90.00
_cell.angle_gamma   90.00
#
_symmetry.space_group_name_H-M   'P 1'
#
loop_
_entity.id
_entity.type
_entity.pdbx_description
1 polymer ?
#
loop_
_entity_poly.entity_id
_entity_poly.type
_entity_poly.pdbx_seq_one_letter_code
_entity_poly.pdbx_strand_id
1 'polypeptide(L)'
;MTITVSTDGSALGNPNGPMGWAWADHEQNAGGKPGHKHDDHGYDAGGATNGTNQIGELCAVLEALRAHPGPEPLLIESDSQYAINCSTKWVKGWKKNGWKNSQKKPVKNKELIQAIDREISQRPGPVDFRWVKGHAGNEGNELVDELARTYAGDCRSGARDGYLPIEGWQSLLGSEYAHGTDVPPDVQLVLDG
;
A
#
# COMPACT_ATOMS: atom_id res chain seq x y z
N MET A 1 -10.83 -3.75 21.93
CA MET A 1 -10.21 -4.86 21.16
C MET A 1 -9.36 -4.25 20.04
N THR A 2 -8.13 -4.70 19.92
CA THR A 2 -7.22 -4.23 18.86
C THR A 2 -7.41 -5.05 17.60
N ILE A 3 -7.56 -4.37 16.46
CA ILE A 3 -7.59 -5.04 15.17
C ILE A 3 -6.14 -5.10 14.66
N THR A 4 -5.68 -6.29 14.29
CA THR A 4 -4.34 -6.47 13.72
C THR A 4 -4.46 -6.78 12.23
N VAL A 5 -3.72 -6.03 11.41
CA VAL A 5 -3.76 -6.14 9.94
C VAL A 5 -2.34 -6.27 9.43
N SER A 6 -2.09 -7.29 8.61
CA SER A 6 -0.83 -7.42 7.88
C SER A 6 -0.91 -6.67 6.56
N THR A 7 0.21 -6.06 6.14
CA THR A 7 0.33 -5.35 4.87
C THR A 7 1.62 -5.75 4.18
N ASP A 8 1.62 -5.78 2.86
CA ASP A 8 2.83 -6.04 2.07
C ASP A 8 2.71 -5.43 0.67
N GLY A 9 3.87 -5.20 0.07
CA GLY A 9 4.01 -4.79 -1.32
C GLY A 9 5.03 -5.68 -2.01
N SER A 10 4.89 -5.82 -3.31
CA SER A 10 5.75 -6.68 -4.10
C SER A 10 6.03 -6.05 -5.46
N ALA A 11 7.21 -6.31 -6.01
CA ALA A 11 7.52 -5.99 -7.41
C ALA A 11 8.28 -7.14 -8.03
N LEU A 12 7.84 -7.55 -9.22
CA LEU A 12 8.42 -8.71 -9.93
C LEU A 12 9.67 -8.35 -10.75
N GLY A 13 10.13 -7.16 -10.65
CA GLY A 13 11.38 -6.66 -11.21
C GLY A 13 11.56 -5.30 -10.61
N ASN A 14 12.22 -5.22 -9.48
CA ASN A 14 12.31 -3.98 -8.71
C ASN A 14 13.63 -3.26 -8.97
N PRO A 15 13.61 -1.99 -9.44
CA PRO A 15 12.40 -1.24 -9.80
C PRO A 15 11.95 -1.58 -11.22
N ASN A 16 10.84 -1.04 -11.67
CA ASN A 16 10.45 -1.06 -13.08
C ASN A 16 9.93 -2.42 -13.54
N GLY A 17 9.02 -2.99 -12.79
CA GLY A 17 8.32 -4.22 -13.15
C GLY A 17 6.93 -4.23 -12.55
N PRO A 18 6.11 -5.25 -12.86
CA PRO A 18 4.78 -5.36 -12.27
C PRO A 18 4.86 -5.35 -10.75
N MET A 19 3.93 -4.64 -10.11
CA MET A 19 3.92 -4.51 -8.66
C MET A 19 2.53 -4.86 -8.11
N GLY A 20 2.51 -5.25 -6.84
CA GLY A 20 1.29 -5.56 -6.13
C GLY A 20 1.32 -5.05 -4.70
N TRP A 21 0.15 -4.99 -4.10
CA TRP A 21 -0.05 -4.66 -2.69
C TRP A 21 -1.16 -5.53 -2.12
N ALA A 22 -1.12 -5.74 -0.82
CA ALA A 22 -2.18 -6.47 -0.13
C ALA A 22 -2.24 -6.11 1.35
N TRP A 23 -3.44 -6.21 1.92
CA TRP A 23 -3.64 -6.22 3.37
C TRP A 23 -4.55 -7.38 3.75
N ALA A 24 -4.40 -7.88 4.96
CA ALA A 24 -5.25 -8.94 5.50
C ALA A 24 -5.45 -8.73 7.00
N ASP A 25 -6.70 -8.74 7.42
CA ASP A 25 -7.11 -8.68 8.82
C ASP A 25 -6.91 -10.05 9.46
N HIS A 26 -6.24 -10.11 10.61
CA HIS A 26 -5.91 -11.37 11.26
C HIS A 26 -7.12 -12.18 11.73
N GLU A 27 -8.23 -11.51 12.00
CA GLU A 27 -9.43 -12.20 12.48
C GLU A 27 -10.34 -12.71 11.37
N GLN A 28 -10.31 -12.01 10.22
CA GLN A 28 -11.26 -12.27 9.12
C GLN A 28 -10.61 -12.88 7.89
N ASN A 29 -9.30 -13.03 7.85
CA ASN A 29 -8.57 -13.45 6.66
C ASN A 29 -8.67 -14.95 6.37
N ALA A 30 -9.23 -15.71 7.28
CA ALA A 30 -9.31 -17.16 7.12
C ALA A 30 -10.17 -17.50 5.89
N GLY A 31 -9.56 -18.17 4.92
CA GLY A 31 -10.25 -18.60 3.71
C GLY A 31 -10.54 -17.51 2.70
N GLY A 32 -9.96 -16.33 2.85
CA GLY A 32 -10.07 -15.28 1.86
C GLY A 32 -9.52 -15.70 0.50
N LYS A 33 -10.05 -15.10 -0.58
CA LYS A 33 -9.62 -15.41 -1.95
C LYS A 33 -8.86 -14.24 -2.55
N PRO A 34 -7.73 -14.50 -3.21
CA PRO A 34 -6.98 -13.43 -3.86
C PRO A 34 -7.81 -12.64 -4.87
N GLY A 35 -7.61 -11.34 -4.90
CA GLY A 35 -8.25 -10.46 -5.88
C GLY A 35 -9.66 -10.03 -5.57
N HIS A 36 -10.20 -10.40 -4.45
CA HIS A 36 -11.45 -9.83 -3.96
C HIS A 36 -11.15 -8.50 -3.28
N LYS A 37 -11.88 -7.47 -3.65
CA LYS A 37 -11.74 -6.16 -3.03
C LYS A 37 -12.95 -5.92 -2.15
N HIS A 38 -12.91 -6.45 -0.95
CA HIS A 38 -14.04 -6.34 -0.04
C HIS A 38 -13.60 -6.31 1.39
N ASP A 39 -14.05 -5.32 2.10
CA ASP A 39 -13.83 -5.20 3.52
C ASP A 39 -14.46 -6.36 4.29
N ASP A 40 -15.57 -6.88 3.78
CA ASP A 40 -16.29 -7.99 4.39
C ASP A 40 -15.57 -9.33 4.29
N HIS A 41 -14.54 -9.44 3.45
CA HIS A 41 -13.71 -10.65 3.35
C HIS A 41 -12.46 -10.59 4.23
N GLY A 42 -12.17 -9.44 4.83
CA GLY A 42 -11.02 -9.27 5.70
C GLY A 42 -9.68 -9.21 4.97
N TYR A 43 -9.67 -8.96 3.67
CA TYR A 43 -8.44 -8.74 2.91
C TYR A 43 -8.74 -8.04 1.59
N ASP A 44 -7.70 -7.41 1.00
CA ASP A 44 -7.77 -6.89 -0.36
C ASP A 44 -6.37 -6.90 -0.97
N ALA A 45 -6.32 -6.86 -2.30
CA ALA A 45 -5.08 -6.82 -3.04
C ALA A 45 -5.27 -6.06 -4.34
N GLY A 46 -4.19 -5.50 -4.85
CA GLY A 46 -4.19 -4.78 -6.12
C GLY A 46 -2.78 -4.73 -6.70
N GLY A 47 -2.61 -3.96 -7.74
CA GLY A 47 -1.32 -3.82 -8.38
C GLY A 47 -1.37 -3.01 -9.66
N ALA A 48 -0.26 -3.04 -10.39
CA ALA A 48 -0.11 -2.33 -11.66
C ALA A 48 0.92 -3.05 -12.53
N THR A 49 0.94 -2.73 -13.81
CA THR A 49 1.87 -3.32 -14.77
C THR A 49 3.30 -2.84 -14.57
N ASN A 50 3.49 -1.75 -13.84
CA ASN A 50 4.81 -1.23 -13.52
C ASN A 50 4.77 -0.52 -12.17
N GLY A 51 5.90 -0.47 -11.48
CA GLY A 51 6.02 0.23 -10.21
C GLY A 51 7.21 -0.23 -9.39
N THR A 52 7.09 -0.07 -8.07
CA THR A 52 8.15 -0.44 -7.13
C THR A 52 7.56 -1.14 -5.91
N ASN A 53 8.40 -1.88 -5.19
CA ASN A 53 8.03 -2.43 -3.88
C ASN A 53 7.50 -1.34 -2.95
N GLN A 54 8.17 -0.20 -2.91
CA GLN A 54 7.84 0.88 -1.98
C GLN A 54 6.44 1.44 -2.24
N ILE A 55 6.07 1.65 -3.51
CA ILE A 55 4.71 2.08 -3.86
C ILE A 55 3.69 1.03 -3.41
N GLY A 56 3.98 -0.25 -3.65
CA GLY A 56 3.09 -1.33 -3.23
C GLY A 56 2.89 -1.35 -1.71
N GLU A 57 3.96 -1.21 -0.95
CA GLU A 57 3.90 -1.22 0.50
C GLU A 57 3.09 -0.05 1.06
N LEU A 58 3.26 1.14 0.50
CA LEU A 58 2.50 2.32 0.91
C LEU A 58 1.03 2.20 0.51
N CYS A 59 0.74 1.66 -0.67
CA CYS A 59 -0.64 1.39 -1.09
C CYS A 59 -1.33 0.43 -0.11
N ALA A 60 -0.63 -0.62 0.32
CA ALA A 60 -1.19 -1.58 1.27
C ALA A 60 -1.54 -0.93 2.60
N VAL A 61 -0.67 -0.08 3.14
CA VAL A 61 -0.92 0.65 4.38
C VAL A 61 -2.13 1.58 4.22
N LEU A 62 -2.19 2.34 3.13
CA LEU A 62 -3.29 3.28 2.90
C LEU A 62 -4.63 2.55 2.78
N GLU A 63 -4.68 1.48 2.00
CA GLU A 63 -5.90 0.71 1.82
C GLU A 63 -6.32 0.01 3.12
N ALA A 64 -5.38 -0.49 3.91
CA ALA A 64 -5.66 -1.06 5.22
C ALA A 64 -6.30 -0.03 6.16
N LEU A 65 -5.79 1.19 6.18
CA LEU A 65 -6.35 2.28 6.97
C LEU A 65 -7.79 2.60 6.53
N ARG A 66 -8.03 2.71 5.23
CA ARG A 66 -9.35 3.02 4.68
C ARG A 66 -10.36 1.91 4.92
N ALA A 67 -9.91 0.67 5.00
CA ALA A 67 -10.77 -0.47 5.28
C ALA A 67 -11.14 -0.60 6.76
N HIS A 68 -10.47 0.11 7.65
CA HIS A 68 -10.67 0.02 9.10
C HIS A 68 -10.92 1.41 9.72
N PRO A 69 -12.06 2.05 9.41
CA PRO A 69 -12.32 3.43 9.83
C PRO A 69 -12.85 3.60 11.26
N GLY A 70 -13.05 2.49 11.98
CA GLY A 70 -13.70 2.50 13.28
C GLY A 70 -12.84 3.03 14.43
N PRO A 71 -13.40 3.10 15.65
CA PRO A 71 -12.70 3.62 16.82
C PRO A 71 -11.77 2.61 17.49
N GLU A 72 -11.76 1.35 17.04
CA GLU A 72 -10.92 0.33 17.65
C GLU A 72 -9.43 0.66 17.40
N PRO A 73 -8.54 0.37 18.36
CA PRO A 73 -7.11 0.45 18.09
C PRO A 73 -6.74 -0.44 16.90
N LEU A 74 -5.94 0.09 16.00
CA LEU A 74 -5.47 -0.62 14.81
C LEU A 74 -3.96 -0.82 14.89
N LEU A 75 -3.53 -2.07 14.77
CA LEU A 75 -2.12 -2.44 14.70
C LEU A 75 -1.82 -2.94 13.29
N ILE A 76 -0.95 -2.23 12.58
CA ILE A 76 -0.51 -2.62 11.25
C ILE A 76 0.86 -3.30 11.37
N GLU A 77 0.93 -4.55 10.92
CA GLU A 77 2.17 -5.31 10.83
C GLU A 77 2.71 -5.27 9.42
N SER A 78 3.99 -4.91 9.29
CA SER A 78 4.66 -4.81 8.00
C SER A 78 6.10 -5.28 8.12
N ASP A 79 6.63 -5.91 7.08
CA ASP A 79 8.05 -6.22 7.00
C ASP A 79 8.87 -5.08 6.39
N SER A 80 8.21 -3.98 6.00
CA SER A 80 8.84 -2.82 5.40
C SER A 80 9.14 -1.74 6.43
N GLN A 81 10.40 -1.59 6.80
CA GLN A 81 10.82 -0.47 7.64
C GLN A 81 10.60 0.86 6.94
N TYR A 82 10.75 0.90 5.62
CA TYR A 82 10.48 2.09 4.83
C TYR A 82 9.02 2.57 5.03
N ALA A 83 8.05 1.66 4.84
CA ALA A 83 6.64 2.03 4.98
C ALA A 83 6.31 2.50 6.39
N ILE A 84 6.84 1.81 7.40
CA ILE A 84 6.63 2.18 8.81
C ILE A 84 7.23 3.56 9.08
N ASN A 85 8.46 3.80 8.66
CA ASN A 85 9.14 5.09 8.90
C ASN A 85 8.47 6.24 8.16
N CYS A 86 8.02 6.04 6.93
CA CYS A 86 7.25 7.04 6.18
C CYS A 86 5.97 7.41 6.92
N SER A 87 5.32 6.44 7.53
CA SER A 87 4.01 6.62 8.17
C SER A 87 4.10 7.21 9.58
N THR A 88 5.23 7.03 10.27
CA THR A 88 5.33 7.37 11.70
C THR A 88 6.40 8.40 12.01
N LYS A 89 7.58 8.27 11.40
CA LYS A 89 8.78 9.00 11.83
C LYS A 89 9.14 10.11 10.86
N TRP A 90 9.39 9.76 9.61
CA TRP A 90 9.90 10.72 8.62
C TRP A 90 8.85 11.75 8.21
N VAL A 91 7.59 11.39 8.21
CA VAL A 91 6.49 12.27 7.84
C VAL A 91 6.48 13.56 8.67
N LYS A 92 6.86 13.48 9.93
CA LYS A 92 6.87 14.66 10.83
C LYS A 92 7.84 15.72 10.35
N GLY A 93 9.03 15.31 9.92
CA GLY A 93 10.02 16.22 9.35
C GLY A 93 9.60 16.77 8.00
N TRP A 94 9.05 15.93 7.14
CA TRP A 94 8.59 16.36 5.82
C TRP A 94 7.47 17.39 5.89
N LYS A 95 6.53 17.22 6.82
CA LYS A 95 5.47 18.20 7.05
C LYS A 95 6.03 19.57 7.44
N LYS A 96 7.10 19.60 8.25
CA LYS A 96 7.75 20.85 8.65
C LYS A 96 8.56 21.47 7.53
N ASN A 97 9.10 20.66 6.63
CA ASN A 97 10.02 21.10 5.58
C ASN A 97 9.33 21.34 4.23
N GLY A 98 8.01 21.41 4.19
CA GLY A 98 7.27 21.65 2.96
C GLY A 98 7.33 20.49 1.98
N TRP A 99 7.46 19.26 2.49
CA TRP A 99 7.51 18.03 1.69
C TRP A 99 8.71 17.98 0.73
N LYS A 100 9.85 18.47 1.22
CA LYS A 100 11.12 18.39 0.51
C LYS A 100 12.11 17.58 1.35
N ASN A 101 12.95 16.82 0.66
CA ASN A 101 14.00 16.05 1.31
C ASN A 101 15.21 16.94 1.64
N SER A 102 16.27 16.34 2.19
CA SER A 102 17.50 17.07 2.57
C SER A 102 18.18 17.75 1.38
N GLN A 103 17.92 17.31 0.17
CA GLN A 103 18.45 17.89 -1.06
C GLN A 103 17.52 18.92 -1.69
N LYS A 104 16.45 19.33 -0.97
CA LYS A 104 15.42 20.28 -1.41
C LYS A 104 14.63 19.79 -2.61
N LYS A 105 14.62 18.48 -2.89
CA LYS A 105 13.79 17.86 -3.91
C LYS A 105 12.49 17.35 -3.30
N PRO A 106 11.41 17.23 -4.11
CA PRO A 106 10.15 16.67 -3.60
C PRO A 106 10.37 15.26 -3.01
N VAL A 107 9.68 14.97 -1.91
CA VAL A 107 9.71 13.65 -1.28
C VAL A 107 9.10 12.63 -2.24
N LYS A 108 9.78 11.49 -2.43
CA LYS A 108 9.23 10.39 -3.23
C LYS A 108 7.95 9.86 -2.61
N ASN A 109 6.98 9.52 -3.44
CA ASN A 109 5.71 8.95 -3.00
C ASN A 109 4.92 9.87 -2.07
N LYS A 110 5.12 11.18 -2.25
CA LYS A 110 4.51 12.20 -1.40
C LYS A 110 2.99 12.03 -1.30
N GLU A 111 2.30 11.82 -2.41
CA GLU A 111 0.84 11.69 -2.45
C GLU A 111 0.34 10.55 -1.55
N LEU A 112 1.00 9.40 -1.61
CA LEU A 112 0.67 8.26 -0.76
C LEU A 112 0.94 8.57 0.71
N ILE A 113 2.09 9.14 1.02
CA ILE A 113 2.48 9.43 2.41
C ILE A 113 1.57 10.48 3.03
N GLN A 114 1.20 11.51 2.26
CA GLN A 114 0.24 12.53 2.72
C GLN A 114 -1.13 11.91 2.99
N ALA A 115 -1.59 11.01 2.12
CA ALA A 115 -2.87 10.33 2.31
C ALA A 115 -2.85 9.44 3.56
N ILE A 116 -1.77 8.70 3.77
CA ILE A 116 -1.59 7.88 4.98
C ILE A 116 -1.65 8.77 6.23
N ASP A 117 -0.94 9.88 6.22
CA ASP A 117 -0.92 10.82 7.35
C ASP A 117 -2.31 11.36 7.65
N ARG A 118 -3.08 11.73 6.63
CA ARG A 118 -4.46 12.20 6.80
C ARG A 118 -5.35 11.12 7.40
N GLU A 119 -5.26 9.88 6.89
CA GLU A 119 -6.07 8.78 7.41
C GLU A 119 -5.77 8.49 8.88
N ILE A 120 -4.49 8.49 9.25
CA ILE A 120 -4.10 8.29 10.66
C ILE A 120 -4.61 9.43 11.53
N SER A 121 -4.45 10.68 11.08
CA SER A 121 -4.84 11.86 11.85
C SER A 121 -6.36 11.97 12.03
N GLN A 122 -7.13 11.54 11.04
CA GLN A 122 -8.59 11.64 11.06
C GLN A 122 -9.27 10.42 11.66
N ARG A 123 -8.55 9.32 11.84
CA ARG A 123 -9.15 8.10 12.37
C ARG A 123 -9.52 8.30 13.84
N PRO A 124 -10.74 7.89 14.27
CA PRO A 124 -11.16 8.07 15.67
C PRO A 124 -10.37 7.20 16.65
N GLY A 125 -9.83 6.05 16.21
CA GLY A 125 -9.02 5.18 17.05
C GLY A 125 -7.53 5.33 16.78
N PRO A 126 -6.67 4.90 17.73
CA PRO A 126 -5.23 4.99 17.54
C PRO A 126 -4.72 4.00 16.51
N VAL A 127 -3.61 4.34 15.85
CA VAL A 127 -2.94 3.48 14.88
C VAL A 127 -1.50 3.28 15.33
N ASP A 128 -1.11 2.02 15.47
CA ASP A 128 0.26 1.63 15.79
C ASP A 128 0.80 0.73 14.69
N PHE A 129 2.12 0.72 14.55
CA PHE A 129 2.82 -0.12 13.60
C PHE A 129 3.77 -1.06 14.32
N ARG A 130 3.90 -2.28 13.80
CA ARG A 130 4.88 -3.25 14.30
C ARG A 130 5.63 -3.86 13.13
N TRP A 131 6.96 -3.75 13.18
CA TRP A 131 7.79 -4.41 12.20
C TRP A 131 7.80 -5.92 12.47
N VAL A 132 7.63 -6.72 11.41
CA VAL A 132 7.77 -8.17 11.46
C VAL A 132 8.83 -8.57 10.43
N LYS A 133 9.58 -9.63 10.75
CA LYS A 133 10.59 -10.12 9.81
C LYS A 133 9.90 -10.88 8.68
N GLY A 134 10.22 -10.53 7.44
CA GLY A 134 9.70 -11.23 6.27
C GLY A 134 10.19 -12.67 6.21
N HIS A 135 9.34 -13.56 5.73
CA HIS A 135 9.65 -14.99 5.54
C HIS A 135 10.09 -15.71 6.84
N ALA A 136 9.53 -15.32 7.96
CA ALA A 136 9.89 -15.86 9.28
C ALA A 136 8.77 -16.66 9.95
N GLY A 137 7.83 -17.19 9.15
CA GLY A 137 6.73 -18.02 9.65
C GLY A 137 5.53 -17.25 10.18
N ASN A 138 5.45 -15.94 9.97
CA ASN A 138 4.27 -15.14 10.32
C ASN A 138 3.20 -15.36 9.25
N GLU A 139 2.08 -16.00 9.61
CA GLU A 139 1.04 -16.37 8.66
C GLU A 139 0.42 -15.17 7.94
N GLY A 140 0.16 -14.08 8.67
CA GLY A 140 -0.38 -12.87 8.06
C GLY A 140 0.59 -12.24 7.06
N ASN A 141 1.87 -12.18 7.40
CA ASN A 141 2.91 -11.66 6.51
C ASN A 141 3.05 -12.55 5.25
N GLU A 142 3.02 -13.86 5.41
CA GLU A 142 3.09 -14.79 4.28
C GLU A 142 1.88 -14.68 3.37
N LEU A 143 0.69 -14.53 3.94
CA LEU A 143 -0.54 -14.39 3.16
C LEU A 143 -0.51 -13.12 2.31
N VAL A 144 -0.17 -11.97 2.88
CA VAL A 144 -0.15 -10.72 2.11
C VAL A 144 0.98 -10.70 1.09
N ASP A 145 2.11 -11.34 1.36
CA ASP A 145 3.16 -11.53 0.37
C ASP A 145 2.65 -12.30 -0.84
N GLU A 146 1.96 -13.41 -0.61
CA GLU A 146 1.37 -14.21 -1.68
C GLU A 146 0.32 -13.43 -2.47
N LEU A 147 -0.58 -12.74 -1.78
CA LEU A 147 -1.64 -11.94 -2.42
C LEU A 147 -1.04 -10.84 -3.30
N ALA A 148 -0.04 -10.12 -2.80
CA ALA A 148 0.60 -9.05 -3.55
C ALA A 148 1.33 -9.57 -4.78
N ARG A 149 2.10 -10.65 -4.64
CA ARG A 149 2.84 -11.28 -5.75
C ARG A 149 1.88 -11.83 -6.81
N THR A 150 0.79 -12.45 -6.39
CA THR A 150 -0.21 -12.99 -7.30
C THR A 150 -0.85 -11.89 -8.12
N TYR A 151 -1.22 -10.79 -7.51
CA TYR A 151 -1.81 -9.67 -8.24
C TYR A 151 -0.82 -9.04 -9.23
N ALA A 152 0.43 -8.87 -8.83
CA ALA A 152 1.47 -8.38 -9.73
C ALA A 152 1.62 -9.29 -10.96
N GLY A 153 1.62 -10.61 -10.75
CA GLY A 153 1.66 -11.57 -11.85
C GLY A 153 0.44 -11.51 -12.77
N ASP A 154 -0.73 -11.28 -12.19
CA ASP A 154 -1.98 -11.14 -12.97
C ASP A 154 -1.98 -9.88 -13.81
N CYS A 155 -1.42 -8.78 -13.30
CA CYS A 155 -1.22 -7.57 -14.10
C CYS A 155 -0.25 -7.82 -15.26
N ARG A 156 0.85 -8.52 -15.00
CA ARG A 156 1.85 -8.83 -16.02
C ARG A 156 1.26 -9.66 -17.14
N SER A 157 0.44 -10.64 -16.82
CA SER A 157 -0.18 -11.53 -17.82
C SER A 157 -1.40 -10.91 -18.49
N GLY A 158 -1.89 -9.77 -18.01
CA GLY A 158 -3.12 -9.16 -18.50
C GLY A 158 -4.39 -9.81 -17.97
N ALA A 159 -4.28 -10.73 -16.99
CA ALA A 159 -5.43 -11.39 -16.40
C ALA A 159 -6.27 -10.45 -15.55
N ARG A 160 -5.66 -9.39 -15.03
CA ARG A 160 -6.34 -8.35 -14.24
C ARG A 160 -5.84 -6.98 -14.63
N ASP A 161 -6.75 -6.00 -14.54
CA ASP A 161 -6.40 -4.60 -14.69
C ASP A 161 -5.68 -4.09 -13.43
N GLY A 162 -4.96 -3.00 -13.57
CA GLY A 162 -4.35 -2.33 -12.44
C GLY A 162 -5.40 -1.85 -11.45
N TYR A 163 -5.04 -1.94 -10.16
CA TYR A 163 -5.90 -1.51 -9.07
C TYR A 163 -5.04 -0.93 -7.95
N LEU A 164 -5.01 0.39 -7.89
CA LEU A 164 -4.31 1.17 -6.86
C LEU A 164 -5.26 2.23 -6.31
N PRO A 165 -5.05 2.71 -5.08
CA PRO A 165 -5.68 3.96 -4.66
C PRO A 165 -5.22 5.08 -5.59
N ILE A 166 -6.02 6.14 -5.73
CA ILE A 166 -5.70 7.24 -6.65
C ILE A 166 -4.33 7.86 -6.34
N GLU A 167 -3.97 7.96 -5.07
CA GLU A 167 -2.68 8.47 -4.65
C GLU A 167 -1.53 7.55 -5.08
N GLY A 168 -1.79 6.25 -5.19
CA GLY A 168 -0.83 5.30 -5.75
C GLY A 168 -0.56 5.57 -7.22
N TRP A 169 -1.61 5.81 -8.00
CA TRP A 169 -1.45 6.20 -9.40
C TRP A 169 -0.70 7.53 -9.54
N GLN A 170 -1.02 8.51 -8.70
CA GLN A 170 -0.33 9.80 -8.72
C GLN A 170 1.16 9.65 -8.41
N SER A 171 1.49 8.86 -7.40
CA SER A 171 2.90 8.61 -7.03
C SER A 171 3.66 7.87 -8.13
N LEU A 172 3.02 6.88 -8.74
CA LEU A 172 3.63 6.08 -9.80
C LEU A 172 3.87 6.92 -11.05
N LEU A 173 2.86 7.68 -11.50
CA LEU A 173 2.95 8.49 -12.72
C LEU A 173 3.87 9.69 -12.54
N GLY A 174 4.05 10.16 -11.32
CA GLY A 174 5.01 11.23 -11.01
C GLY A 174 6.45 10.75 -10.82
N SER A 175 6.68 9.44 -10.90
CA SER A 175 8.01 8.85 -10.70
C SER A 175 8.73 8.63 -12.03
N GLU A 176 10.03 8.30 -11.93
CA GLU A 176 10.83 7.91 -13.08
C GLU A 176 10.39 6.57 -13.69
N TYR A 177 9.52 5.82 -13.01
CA TYR A 177 9.03 4.51 -13.45
C TYR A 177 7.64 4.57 -14.08
N ALA A 178 7.22 5.74 -14.55
CA ALA A 178 5.89 5.91 -15.15
C ALA A 178 5.73 5.17 -16.50
N HIS A 179 6.83 4.92 -17.20
CA HIS A 179 6.80 4.24 -18.50
C HIS A 179 6.36 2.79 -18.40
N GLY A 180 5.50 2.35 -19.30
CA GLY A 180 4.99 0.99 -19.31
C GLY A 180 3.84 0.74 -18.34
N THR A 181 3.27 1.78 -17.79
CA THR A 181 2.14 1.67 -16.87
C THR A 181 0.84 1.77 -17.65
N ASP A 182 0.03 0.71 -17.57
CA ASP A 182 -1.31 0.67 -18.14
C ASP A 182 -2.29 1.20 -17.09
N VAL A 183 -2.71 2.45 -17.26
CA VAL A 183 -3.70 3.07 -16.36
C VAL A 183 -5.09 2.72 -16.88
N PRO A 184 -5.97 2.12 -16.06
CA PRO A 184 -7.35 1.84 -16.50
C PRO A 184 -8.07 3.11 -16.94
N PRO A 185 -8.94 3.05 -17.96
CA PRO A 185 -9.60 4.24 -18.49
C PRO A 185 -10.43 5.03 -17.48
N ASP A 186 -11.09 4.35 -16.56
CA ASP A 186 -11.87 5.02 -15.50
C ASP A 186 -10.97 5.79 -14.54
N VAL A 187 -9.79 5.27 -14.24
CA VAL A 187 -8.79 5.95 -13.43
C VAL A 187 -8.23 7.15 -14.18
N GLN A 188 -7.94 6.99 -15.47
CA GLN A 188 -7.42 8.08 -16.28
C GLN A 188 -8.39 9.27 -16.31
N LEU A 189 -9.70 9.02 -16.36
CA LEU A 189 -10.71 10.07 -16.28
C LEU A 189 -10.65 10.84 -14.97
N VAL A 190 -10.43 10.15 -13.87
CA VAL A 190 -10.30 10.80 -12.54
C VAL A 190 -9.02 11.64 -12.48
N LEU A 191 -7.91 11.12 -13.01
CA LEU A 191 -6.63 11.84 -13.01
C LEU A 191 -6.69 13.09 -13.88
N ASP A 192 -7.40 13.04 -15.00
CA ASP A 192 -7.53 14.15 -15.95
C ASP A 192 -8.56 15.20 -15.50
N GLY A 193 -9.48 14.80 -14.65
CA GLY A 193 -10.48 15.68 -14.11
C GLY A 193 -9.97 16.48 -12.93
#